data_f72805118fd2ab9aba7407f157c59c14
#
_entry.id   f72805118fd2ab9aba7407f157c59c14
#
_cell.length_a   1.000
_cell.length_b   1.000
_cell.length_c   1.000
_cell.angle_alpha   90.00
_cell.angle_beta   90.00
_cell.angle_gamma   90.00
#
_symmetry.space_group_name_H-M   'P 1'
#
loop_
_entity.id
_entity.type
_entity.pdbx_description
1 polymer ?
#
loop_
_entity_poly.entity_id
_entity_poly.type
_entity_poly.pdbx_seq_one_letter_code
_entity_poly.pdbx_strand_id
1 'polypeptide(L)'
;PAEYVYPFGDEPRQVTAEITLAFEPGTDLSQVRVGIPPLKYNKSLLVLLTQDDCKQAAFSTTWAAINGRPLSDTYFYTAAHLRGGDMPPDTYGFGKTLGSTDGTGREVRFAFTTTISPEWDYMDAEATVKPGYTDNYYRFFMQKGLMWGDVREMLNYGVGIALHDMNTPSVDLPDSILR
;
A
#
# COMPACT_ATOMS: atom_id res chain seq x y z
N PRO A 1 -24.82 -4.66 -5.67
CA PRO A 1 -23.59 -5.42 -5.48
C PRO A 1 -22.77 -5.30 -6.75
N ALA A 2 -21.54 -4.80 -6.64
CA ALA A 2 -20.63 -4.81 -7.76
C ALA A 2 -20.21 -6.25 -8.02
N GLU A 3 -20.55 -6.80 -9.18
CA GLU A 3 -19.98 -8.06 -9.61
C GLU A 3 -18.53 -7.82 -10.03
N TYR A 4 -17.60 -8.36 -9.27
CA TYR A 4 -16.21 -8.39 -9.70
C TYR A 4 -16.06 -9.42 -10.81
N VAL A 5 -15.85 -8.95 -12.02
CA VAL A 5 -15.52 -9.81 -13.15
C VAL A 5 -14.01 -10.07 -13.12
N TYR A 6 -13.63 -11.26 -12.72
CA TYR A 6 -12.25 -11.72 -12.87
C TYR A 6 -12.06 -12.26 -14.28
N PRO A 7 -11.21 -11.67 -15.12
CA PRO A 7 -10.98 -12.14 -16.47
C PRO A 7 -10.01 -13.34 -16.48
N PHE A 8 -10.34 -14.39 -15.72
CA PHE A 8 -9.59 -15.64 -15.75
C PHE A 8 -10.30 -16.66 -16.65
N GLY A 9 -10.36 -16.35 -17.92
CA GLY A 9 -10.89 -17.27 -18.92
C GLY A 9 -10.38 -16.84 -20.29
N ASP A 10 -10.18 -17.81 -21.16
CA ASP A 10 -9.65 -17.61 -22.51
C ASP A 10 -10.63 -16.90 -23.47
N GLU A 11 -11.84 -16.61 -22.99
CA GLU A 11 -12.87 -15.92 -23.78
C GLU A 11 -12.79 -14.40 -23.55
N PRO A 12 -12.69 -13.60 -24.61
CA PRO A 12 -12.73 -12.15 -24.50
C PRO A 12 -14.11 -11.71 -23.99
N ARG A 13 -14.15 -11.10 -22.81
CA ARG A 13 -15.38 -10.56 -22.24
C ARG A 13 -15.43 -9.07 -22.46
N GLN A 14 -16.54 -8.61 -23.02
CA GLN A 14 -16.83 -7.17 -23.06
C GLN A 14 -17.41 -6.76 -21.71
N VAL A 15 -16.73 -5.82 -21.04
CA VAL A 15 -17.23 -5.18 -19.83
C VAL A 15 -17.77 -3.82 -20.21
N THR A 16 -19.04 -3.56 -19.86
CA THR A 16 -19.67 -2.26 -20.07
C THR A 16 -19.81 -1.57 -18.72
N ALA A 17 -19.29 -0.35 -18.60
CA ALA A 17 -19.52 0.53 -17.48
C ALA A 17 -20.40 1.70 -17.94
N GLU A 18 -21.43 2.04 -17.17
CA GLU A 18 -22.30 3.17 -17.42
C GLU A 18 -22.03 4.26 -16.38
N ILE A 19 -21.77 5.47 -16.84
CA ILE A 19 -21.58 6.64 -15.99
C ILE A 19 -22.65 7.66 -16.37
N THR A 20 -23.54 7.98 -15.45
CA THR A 20 -24.53 9.02 -15.62
C THR A 20 -24.00 10.35 -15.09
N LEU A 21 -23.93 11.37 -15.96
CA LEU A 21 -23.53 12.72 -15.59
C LEU A 21 -24.76 13.61 -15.54
N ALA A 22 -24.99 14.26 -14.42
CA ALA A 22 -26.02 15.28 -14.29
C ALA A 22 -25.39 16.68 -14.45
N PHE A 23 -26.01 17.51 -15.25
CA PHE A 23 -25.58 18.89 -15.49
C PHE A 23 -26.62 19.86 -14.95
N GLU A 24 -26.18 21.06 -14.62
CA GLU A 24 -27.08 22.15 -14.27
C GLU A 24 -28.04 22.49 -15.41
N PRO A 25 -29.30 22.88 -15.07
CA PRO A 25 -30.26 23.29 -16.09
C PRO A 25 -29.71 24.42 -16.96
N GLY A 26 -29.79 24.25 -18.27
CA GLY A 26 -29.31 25.24 -19.25
C GLY A 26 -27.86 25.05 -19.71
N THR A 27 -27.18 24.03 -19.23
CA THR A 27 -25.85 23.66 -19.74
C THR A 27 -25.94 23.32 -21.25
N ASP A 28 -25.10 23.95 -22.04
CA ASP A 28 -24.96 23.63 -23.47
C ASP A 28 -24.17 22.31 -23.65
N LEU A 29 -24.89 21.23 -23.82
CA LEU A 29 -24.29 19.90 -24.00
C LEU A 29 -23.44 19.76 -25.27
N SER A 30 -23.57 20.66 -26.25
CA SER A 30 -22.73 20.64 -27.44
C SER A 30 -21.26 20.94 -27.12
N GLN A 31 -20.99 21.59 -25.99
CA GLN A 31 -19.66 21.91 -25.50
C GLN A 31 -19.01 20.77 -24.69
N VAL A 32 -19.82 19.78 -24.28
CA VAL A 32 -19.29 18.65 -23.52
C VAL A 32 -18.45 17.74 -24.42
N ARG A 33 -17.26 17.43 -23.97
CA ARG A 33 -16.37 16.49 -24.65
C ARG A 33 -16.08 15.32 -23.72
N VAL A 34 -16.26 14.12 -24.24
CA VAL A 34 -15.94 12.89 -23.53
C VAL A 34 -14.79 12.21 -24.25
N GLY A 35 -13.79 11.80 -23.52
CA GLY A 35 -12.65 11.08 -24.08
C GLY A 35 -11.93 10.29 -23.01
N ILE A 36 -11.25 9.23 -23.42
CA ILE A 36 -10.36 8.46 -22.58
C ILE A 36 -8.96 9.03 -22.79
N PRO A 37 -8.38 9.71 -21.77
CA PRO A 37 -7.02 10.21 -21.92
C PRO A 37 -6.05 9.04 -22.02
N PRO A 38 -5.01 9.14 -22.84
CA PRO A 38 -3.95 8.13 -22.86
C PRO A 38 -3.23 8.12 -21.51
N LEU A 39 -2.83 6.94 -21.06
CA LEU A 39 -1.97 6.83 -19.91
C LEU A 39 -0.62 7.48 -20.18
N LYS A 40 0.00 8.05 -19.16
CA LYS A 40 1.32 8.67 -19.26
C LYS A 40 2.31 7.71 -19.94
N TYR A 41 3.13 8.22 -20.84
CA TYR A 41 4.08 7.45 -21.65
C TYR A 41 3.44 6.39 -22.57
N ASN A 42 2.21 6.63 -23.02
CA ASN A 42 1.49 5.72 -23.92
C ASN A 42 1.38 4.28 -23.39
N LYS A 43 1.21 4.17 -22.07
CA LYS A 43 0.99 2.86 -21.41
C LYS A 43 -0.44 2.39 -21.66
N SER A 44 -0.62 1.09 -21.80
CA SER A 44 -1.93 0.44 -22.01
C SER A 44 -2.58 -0.06 -20.74
N LEU A 45 -1.86 -0.06 -19.61
CA LEU A 45 -2.32 -0.60 -18.34
C LEU A 45 -1.91 0.29 -17.18
N LEU A 46 -2.83 0.53 -16.26
CA LEU A 46 -2.59 1.11 -14.94
C LEU A 46 -2.95 0.06 -13.89
N VAL A 47 -1.99 -0.25 -13.03
CA VAL A 47 -2.21 -1.12 -11.87
C VAL A 47 -2.16 -0.26 -10.60
N LEU A 48 -3.21 -0.34 -9.81
CA LEU A 48 -3.28 0.25 -8.48
C LEU A 48 -3.22 -0.89 -7.46
N LEU A 49 -2.26 -0.83 -6.55
CA LEU A 49 -2.09 -1.82 -5.50
C LEU A 49 -2.41 -1.17 -4.16
N THR A 50 -3.37 -1.74 -3.45
CA THR A 50 -3.70 -1.38 -2.07
C THR A 50 -3.52 -2.59 -1.16
N GLN A 51 -3.10 -2.34 0.07
CA GLN A 51 -2.92 -3.38 1.08
C GLN A 51 -3.61 -2.93 2.37
N ASP A 52 -4.62 -3.67 2.77
CA ASP A 52 -5.47 -3.35 3.89
C ASP A 52 -4.98 -3.93 5.23
N ASP A 53 -5.74 -3.64 6.28
CA ASP A 53 -5.62 -4.19 7.64
C ASP A 53 -4.39 -3.73 8.42
N CYS A 54 -3.77 -2.61 8.08
CA CYS A 54 -2.61 -2.08 8.83
C CYS A 54 -1.52 -3.13 9.11
N LYS A 55 -1.32 -4.08 8.18
CA LYS A 55 -0.44 -5.25 8.38
C LYS A 55 1.03 -4.87 8.33
N GLN A 56 1.83 -5.45 9.23
CA GLN A 56 3.29 -5.32 9.22
C GLN A 56 3.92 -5.75 7.89
N ALA A 57 3.30 -6.70 7.18
CA ALA A 57 3.73 -7.13 5.86
C ALA A 57 3.75 -5.99 4.80
N ALA A 58 3.02 -4.90 5.02
CA ALA A 58 3.13 -3.74 4.14
C ALA A 58 4.54 -3.16 4.16
N PHE A 59 5.20 -3.15 5.31
CA PHE A 59 6.60 -2.71 5.45
C PHE A 59 7.58 -3.84 5.12
N SER A 60 7.58 -4.91 5.91
CA SER A 60 8.63 -5.93 5.86
C SER A 60 8.56 -6.88 4.65
N THR A 61 7.47 -6.83 3.88
CA THR A 61 7.32 -7.63 2.66
C THR A 61 7.12 -6.75 1.44
N THR A 62 6.00 -6.03 1.33
CA THR A 62 5.67 -5.30 0.09
C THR A 62 6.64 -4.15 -0.17
N TRP A 63 6.80 -3.25 0.79
CA TRP A 63 7.75 -2.14 0.67
C TRP A 63 9.20 -2.64 0.54
N ALA A 64 9.56 -3.66 1.32
CA ALA A 64 10.89 -4.25 1.29
C ALA A 64 11.22 -4.85 -0.08
N ALA A 65 10.31 -5.64 -0.67
CA ALA A 65 10.48 -6.22 -1.99
C ALA A 65 10.66 -5.15 -3.07
N ILE A 66 9.78 -4.12 -3.08
CA ILE A 66 9.84 -3.03 -4.05
C ILE A 66 11.18 -2.28 -3.97
N ASN A 67 11.69 -2.08 -2.76
CA ASN A 67 12.88 -1.27 -2.52
C ASN A 67 14.18 -2.08 -2.39
N GLY A 68 14.17 -3.36 -2.76
CA GLY A 68 15.35 -4.22 -2.71
C GLY A 68 15.90 -4.40 -1.29
N ARG A 69 15.02 -4.33 -0.29
CA ARG A 69 15.37 -4.53 1.11
C ARG A 69 15.28 -6.01 1.49
N PRO A 70 15.90 -6.42 2.60
CA PRO A 70 15.79 -7.79 3.07
C PRO A 70 14.34 -8.25 3.23
N LEU A 71 14.10 -9.49 2.89
CA LEU A 71 12.83 -10.20 3.06
C LEU A 71 13.03 -11.37 4.00
N SER A 72 11.96 -11.84 4.63
CA SER A 72 11.91 -13.07 5.39
C SER A 72 10.60 -13.78 5.07
N ASP A 73 10.64 -15.09 4.93
CA ASP A 73 9.44 -15.90 4.70
C ASP A 73 8.70 -16.24 6.00
N THR A 74 9.39 -16.12 7.12
CA THR A 74 8.88 -16.53 8.43
C THR A 74 8.56 -15.35 9.34
N TYR A 75 9.35 -14.28 9.27
CA TYR A 75 9.36 -13.22 10.26
C TYR A 75 9.03 -11.85 9.66
N PHE A 76 8.56 -10.97 10.53
CA PHE A 76 8.42 -9.55 10.22
C PHE A 76 9.49 -8.74 10.95
N TYR A 77 9.85 -7.60 10.40
CA TYR A 77 10.76 -6.65 11.03
C TYR A 77 10.26 -5.21 10.81
N THR A 78 10.75 -4.28 11.59
CA THR A 78 10.38 -2.87 11.51
C THR A 78 11.51 -2.02 10.92
N ALA A 79 11.20 -0.77 10.62
CA ALA A 79 12.20 0.22 10.22
C ALA A 79 13.32 0.39 11.28
N ALA A 80 13.02 0.23 12.57
CA ALA A 80 14.01 0.29 13.64
C ALA A 80 14.98 -0.89 13.57
N HIS A 81 14.49 -2.10 13.36
CA HIS A 81 15.34 -3.29 13.17
C HIS A 81 16.25 -3.13 11.96
N LEU A 82 15.69 -2.68 10.83
CA LEU A 82 16.45 -2.47 9.61
C LEU A 82 17.60 -1.46 9.81
N ARG A 83 17.33 -0.33 10.47
CA ARG A 83 18.35 0.69 10.76
C ARG A 83 19.38 0.22 11.79
N GLY A 84 18.93 -0.56 12.76
CA GLY A 84 19.78 -1.10 13.82
C GLY A 84 20.64 -2.31 13.44
N GLY A 85 20.43 -2.86 12.24
CA GLY A 85 21.13 -4.07 11.79
C GLY A 85 20.71 -5.34 12.53
N ASP A 86 19.51 -5.33 13.12
CA ASP A 86 18.93 -6.44 13.85
C ASP A 86 17.85 -7.10 13.00
N MET A 87 18.25 -8.05 12.18
CA MET A 87 17.37 -8.65 11.18
C MET A 87 17.03 -10.11 11.51
N PRO A 88 15.88 -10.63 11.02
CA PRO A 88 15.58 -12.04 11.13
C PRO A 88 16.68 -12.93 10.56
N PRO A 89 16.85 -14.17 11.09
CA PRO A 89 17.95 -15.04 10.68
C PRO A 89 17.83 -15.61 9.28
N ASP A 90 16.63 -15.65 8.71
CA ASP A 90 16.30 -16.21 7.40
C ASP A 90 16.22 -15.14 6.30
N THR A 91 16.77 -13.95 6.55
CA THR A 91 16.65 -12.87 5.57
C THR A 91 17.39 -13.16 4.27
N TYR A 92 16.73 -12.83 3.18
CA TYR A 92 17.25 -12.85 1.83
C TYR A 92 16.88 -11.55 1.08
N GLY A 93 17.39 -11.37 -0.11
CA GLY A 93 17.04 -10.20 -0.93
C GLY A 93 17.01 -10.54 -2.41
N PHE A 94 16.21 -9.81 -3.17
CA PHE A 94 16.17 -9.95 -4.63
C PHE A 94 17.37 -9.33 -5.35
N GLY A 95 18.25 -8.61 -4.63
CA GLY A 95 19.40 -7.91 -5.21
C GLY A 95 19.04 -6.78 -6.17
N LYS A 96 17.77 -6.44 -6.28
CA LYS A 96 17.25 -5.37 -7.15
C LYS A 96 15.99 -4.75 -6.58
N THR A 97 15.69 -3.53 -7.01
CA THR A 97 14.41 -2.87 -6.80
C THR A 97 13.38 -3.29 -7.84
N LEU A 98 12.11 -3.04 -7.58
CA LEU A 98 11.03 -3.30 -8.53
C LEU A 98 10.47 -1.98 -9.05
N GLY A 99 10.45 -1.84 -10.37
CA GLY A 99 9.98 -0.63 -10.99
C GLY A 99 10.08 -0.68 -12.51
N SER A 100 9.97 0.49 -13.11
CA SER A 100 10.16 0.72 -14.55
C SER A 100 11.04 1.93 -14.75
N THR A 101 11.34 2.29 -16.01
CA THR A 101 11.97 3.57 -16.32
C THR A 101 10.91 4.62 -16.69
N ASP A 102 11.23 5.88 -16.45
CA ASP A 102 10.40 7.02 -16.86
C ASP A 102 10.54 7.42 -18.33
N GLY A 103 11.31 6.64 -19.10
CA GLY A 103 11.64 6.94 -20.50
C GLY A 103 12.93 7.75 -20.66
N THR A 104 13.49 8.30 -19.59
CA THR A 104 14.79 9.00 -19.59
C THR A 104 15.92 8.14 -19.04
N GLY A 105 15.64 6.90 -18.72
CA GLY A 105 16.58 5.98 -18.08
C GLY A 105 16.57 6.04 -16.55
N ARG A 106 15.81 6.97 -15.94
CA ARG A 106 15.64 7.03 -14.50
C ARG A 106 14.68 5.95 -14.01
N GLU A 107 15.06 5.24 -12.97
CA GLU A 107 14.19 4.28 -12.30
C GLU A 107 13.00 4.98 -11.63
N VAL A 108 11.82 4.44 -11.88
CA VAL A 108 10.58 4.77 -11.16
C VAL A 108 10.10 3.49 -10.49
N ARG A 109 10.27 3.40 -9.18
CA ARG A 109 9.85 2.23 -8.40
C ARG A 109 8.34 2.12 -8.37
N PHE A 110 7.85 0.90 -8.26
CA PHE A 110 6.44 0.69 -8.02
C PHE A 110 6.04 1.33 -6.69
N ALA A 111 4.83 1.84 -6.64
CA ALA A 111 4.23 2.38 -5.43
C ALA A 111 2.95 1.61 -5.12
N PHE A 112 2.54 1.65 -3.87
CA PHE A 112 1.27 1.09 -3.41
C PHE A 112 0.70 2.00 -2.33
N THR A 113 -0.53 1.74 -1.92
CA THR A 113 -1.16 2.38 -0.77
C THR A 113 -1.41 1.34 0.29
N THR A 114 -1.11 1.66 1.54
CA THR A 114 -1.51 0.82 2.68
C THR A 114 -2.46 1.59 3.59
N THR A 115 -3.29 0.86 4.30
CA THR A 115 -4.20 1.44 5.30
C THR A 115 -3.57 1.39 6.69
N ILE A 116 -3.96 2.34 7.53
CA ILE A 116 -3.57 2.41 8.93
C ILE A 116 -4.81 2.63 9.81
N SER A 117 -4.73 2.16 11.03
CA SER A 117 -5.73 2.38 12.09
C SER A 117 -5.04 3.13 13.23
N PRO A 118 -5.01 4.48 13.18
CA PRO A 118 -4.18 5.28 14.06
C PRO A 118 -4.60 5.26 15.53
N GLU A 119 -5.80 4.77 15.83
CA GLU A 119 -6.29 4.58 17.20
C GLU A 119 -5.70 3.37 17.92
N TRP A 120 -4.93 2.54 17.24
CA TRP A 120 -4.37 1.34 17.83
C TRP A 120 -3.05 1.63 18.56
N ASP A 121 -3.01 1.32 19.85
CA ASP A 121 -1.87 1.58 20.74
C ASP A 121 -0.52 1.08 20.22
N TYR A 122 -0.52 -0.02 19.47
CA TYR A 122 0.73 -0.59 18.96
C TYR A 122 1.39 0.27 17.89
N MET A 123 0.69 1.21 17.28
CA MET A 123 1.32 2.12 16.31
C MET A 123 2.35 3.04 16.98
N ASP A 124 2.18 3.33 18.26
CA ASP A 124 3.13 4.10 19.08
C ASP A 124 4.23 3.21 19.69
N ALA A 125 4.15 1.90 19.53
CA ALA A 125 5.14 1.00 20.09
C ALA A 125 6.52 1.18 19.45
N GLU A 126 7.54 0.93 20.25
CA GLU A 126 8.93 0.88 19.80
C GLU A 126 9.41 -0.57 19.71
N ALA A 127 10.11 -0.89 18.64
CA ALA A 127 10.71 -2.20 18.50
C ALA A 127 11.92 -2.35 19.39
N THR A 128 12.04 -3.51 20.05
CA THR A 128 13.27 -3.87 20.76
C THR A 128 14.32 -4.30 19.76
N VAL A 129 15.32 -3.46 19.54
CA VAL A 129 16.43 -3.71 18.61
C VAL A 129 17.63 -4.25 19.39
N LYS A 130 18.17 -5.38 18.94
CA LYS A 130 19.40 -5.99 19.48
C LYS A 130 20.30 -6.35 18.30
N PRO A 131 21.32 -5.57 17.97
CA PRO A 131 22.20 -5.84 16.83
C PRO A 131 22.76 -7.27 16.86
N GLY A 132 22.72 -7.92 15.71
CA GLY A 132 23.13 -9.32 15.57
C GLY A 132 22.04 -10.33 15.92
N TYR A 133 22.34 -11.59 15.62
CA TYR A 133 21.42 -12.70 15.89
C TYR A 133 21.31 -12.97 17.38
N THR A 134 20.09 -13.15 17.84
CA THR A 134 19.80 -13.60 19.21
C THR A 134 18.91 -14.84 19.14
N ASP A 135 18.96 -15.67 20.19
CA ASP A 135 18.13 -16.89 20.29
C ASP A 135 16.62 -16.57 20.44
N ASN A 136 16.29 -15.34 20.76
CA ASN A 136 14.90 -14.92 20.90
C ASN A 136 14.37 -14.24 19.61
N TYR A 137 13.86 -15.03 18.69
CA TYR A 137 13.25 -14.55 17.46
C TYR A 137 11.78 -14.12 17.61
N TYR A 138 11.16 -14.34 18.78
CA TYR A 138 9.76 -13.94 19.01
C TYR A 138 9.50 -12.45 18.81
N ARG A 139 10.51 -11.60 18.98
CA ARG A 139 10.40 -10.17 18.72
C ARG A 139 10.11 -9.83 17.25
N PHE A 140 10.33 -10.75 16.33
CA PHE A 140 9.99 -10.62 14.92
C PHE A 140 8.61 -11.20 14.56
N PHE A 141 7.98 -11.93 15.48
CA PHE A 141 6.58 -12.36 15.30
C PHE A 141 5.64 -11.21 15.66
N MET A 142 5.53 -10.26 14.76
CA MET A 142 4.68 -9.08 14.94
C MET A 142 3.25 -9.43 14.63
N GLN A 143 2.49 -9.81 15.63
CA GLN A 143 1.05 -10.07 15.48
C GLN A 143 0.24 -8.80 15.30
N LYS A 144 0.81 -7.65 15.71
CA LYS A 144 0.21 -6.33 15.56
C LYS A 144 0.63 -5.72 14.23
N GLY A 145 0.16 -4.61 13.84
CA GLY A 145 0.41 -4.06 12.52
C GLY A 145 1.63 -3.14 12.44
N LEU A 146 1.53 -2.20 11.52
CA LEU A 146 2.53 -1.17 11.27
C LEU A 146 2.70 -0.27 12.49
N MET A 147 3.94 0.15 12.73
CA MET A 147 4.27 1.19 13.70
C MET A 147 4.49 2.54 12.98
N TRP A 148 4.33 3.66 13.68
CA TRP A 148 4.60 4.98 13.09
C TRP A 148 6.01 5.12 12.51
N GLY A 149 6.97 4.40 13.07
CA GLY A 149 8.34 4.34 12.53
C GLY A 149 8.40 3.77 11.12
N ASP A 150 7.60 2.74 10.85
CA ASP A 150 7.48 2.08 9.55
C ASP A 150 6.75 2.99 8.55
N VAL A 151 5.65 3.59 8.98
CA VAL A 151 4.85 4.54 8.18
C VAL A 151 5.72 5.70 7.70
N ARG A 152 6.49 6.32 8.60
CA ARG A 152 7.43 7.42 8.23
C ARG A 152 8.46 6.98 7.21
N GLU A 153 9.01 5.77 7.36
CA GLU A 153 9.96 5.24 6.39
C GLU A 153 9.30 5.02 5.02
N MET A 154 8.12 4.40 4.98
CA MET A 154 7.39 4.13 3.74
C MET A 154 7.02 5.41 2.98
N LEU A 155 6.61 6.46 3.69
CA LEU A 155 6.29 7.77 3.08
C LEU A 155 7.48 8.37 2.32
N ASN A 156 8.71 8.18 2.81
CA ASN A 156 9.93 8.65 2.13
C ASN A 156 10.16 7.96 0.78
N TYR A 157 9.47 6.84 0.53
CA TYR A 157 9.56 6.08 -0.72
C TYR A 157 8.29 6.18 -1.58
N GLY A 158 7.40 7.11 -1.26
CA GLY A 158 6.21 7.38 -2.07
C GLY A 158 5.06 6.39 -1.87
N VAL A 159 5.06 5.63 -0.78
CA VAL A 159 3.91 4.80 -0.39
C VAL A 159 2.76 5.71 0.03
N GLY A 160 1.57 5.46 -0.51
CA GLY A 160 0.35 6.12 -0.09
C GLY A 160 -0.14 5.58 1.25
N ILE A 161 -0.70 6.46 2.08
CA ILE A 161 -1.32 6.06 3.34
C ILE A 161 -2.79 6.45 3.29
N ALA A 162 -3.66 5.50 3.63
CA ALA A 162 -5.09 5.72 3.79
C ALA A 162 -5.52 5.30 5.20
N LEU A 163 -6.64 5.84 5.65
CA LEU A 163 -7.25 5.40 6.90
C LEU A 163 -8.06 4.14 6.64
N HIS A 164 -7.90 3.16 7.51
CA HIS A 164 -8.82 2.05 7.65
C HIS A 164 -10.07 2.52 8.42
N ASP A 165 -11.10 1.70 8.49
CA ASP A 165 -12.23 1.98 9.34
C ASP A 165 -11.78 2.16 10.80
N MET A 166 -12.36 3.13 11.45
CA MET A 166 -12.18 3.28 12.88
C MET A 166 -12.99 2.19 13.57
N ASN A 167 -12.44 1.61 14.63
CA ASN A 167 -13.08 0.55 15.38
C ASN A 167 -14.24 1.11 16.24
N THR A 168 -15.22 1.68 15.57
CA THR A 168 -16.38 2.29 16.20
C THR A 168 -17.58 1.37 16.08
N PRO A 169 -18.29 1.11 17.16
CA PRO A 169 -19.44 0.18 17.16
C PRO A 169 -20.67 0.69 16.40
N SER A 170 -20.65 1.91 15.86
CA SER A 170 -21.79 2.54 15.18
C SER A 170 -21.33 3.54 14.14
N VAL A 171 -21.97 3.52 12.97
CA VAL A 171 -21.82 4.54 11.92
C VAL A 171 -22.51 5.86 12.27
N ASP A 172 -23.34 5.89 13.32
CA ASP A 172 -24.03 7.08 13.81
C ASP A 172 -23.16 7.87 14.80
N LEU A 173 -21.97 8.24 14.34
CA LEU A 173 -21.09 9.08 15.14
C LEU A 173 -21.47 10.55 15.01
N PRO A 174 -21.48 11.31 16.12
CA PRO A 174 -21.61 12.75 16.04
C PRO A 174 -20.50 13.34 15.16
N ASP A 175 -20.83 14.36 14.36
CA ASP A 175 -19.88 15.10 13.52
C ASP A 175 -18.57 15.50 14.22
N SER A 176 -18.63 15.63 15.55
CA SER A 176 -17.45 15.96 16.38
C SER A 176 -16.36 14.88 16.40
N ILE A 177 -16.68 13.63 16.02
CA ILE A 177 -15.73 12.52 15.95
C ILE A 177 -15.19 12.35 14.53
N LEU A 178 -15.91 12.86 13.53
CA LEU A 178 -15.52 12.81 12.11
C LEU A 178 -14.61 13.98 11.68
N ARG A 179 -14.28 14.87 12.59
CA ARG A 179 -13.41 16.03 12.37
C ARG A 179 -12.08 15.83 13.06
#